data_7e24027bec43e3d08e5205ad49e2f3fe
#
_entry.id   7e24027bec43e3d08e5205ad49e2f3fe
#
_cell.length_a   1.000
_cell.length_b   1.000
_cell.length_c   1.000
_cell.angle_alpha   90.00
_cell.angle_beta   90.00
_cell.angle_gamma   90.00
#
_symmetry.space_group_name_H-M   'P 1'
#
loop_
_entity.id
_entity.type
_entity.pdbx_description
1 polymer ?
#
loop_
_entity_poly.entity_id
_entity_poly.type
_entity_poly.pdbx_seq_one_letter_code
_entity_poly.pdbx_strand_id
1 'polypeptide(L)'
;MIESAPCSGAWNMAVDEVLLQSAIDNDVATLRWYSWREPTVSLGYFQRESDVVGDSRLAGLPRVRRLSGGGTLVHDRELTYSLALPGSQRLIERPVELYRLVHLAFVEVLRGRGADVALRGSTLKRSEEPVLCFKREDEHDLVLKGFKVLGSAQRRRRGAILQHGGLLLGASPVTPELSGIGELCPSADLTALAGALGTALLRDIADSSREEPLTSREMGLASQWASGH
;
A
#
# COMPACT_ATOMS: atom_id res chain seq x y z
N MET A 1 11.97 2.24 -10.65
CA MET A 1 11.48 1.46 -9.48
C MET A 1 12.42 1.64 -8.31
N ILE A 2 11.89 1.70 -7.09
CA ILE A 2 12.66 1.85 -5.84
C ILE A 2 12.31 0.67 -4.93
N GLU A 3 13.30 0.00 -4.37
CA GLU A 3 13.14 -0.94 -3.27
C GLU A 3 13.79 -0.35 -2.02
N SER A 4 13.01 -0.18 -0.95
CA SER A 4 13.45 0.46 0.29
C SER A 4 13.63 -0.58 1.40
N ALA A 5 14.71 -0.46 2.17
CA ALA A 5 14.84 -1.19 3.43
C ALA A 5 13.68 -0.86 4.38
N PRO A 6 13.43 -1.71 5.41
CA PRO A 6 12.43 -1.43 6.43
C PRO A 6 12.70 -0.10 7.14
N CYS A 7 11.69 0.80 7.14
CA CYS A 7 11.81 2.15 7.69
C CYS A 7 10.69 2.45 8.68
N SER A 8 10.84 3.56 9.42
CA SER A 8 9.78 4.07 10.32
C SER A 8 8.56 4.51 9.51
N GLY A 9 7.40 4.53 10.15
CA GLY A 9 6.17 4.99 9.52
C GLY A 9 6.25 6.44 9.04
N ALA A 10 6.83 7.33 9.83
CA ALA A 10 7.02 8.73 9.46
C ALA A 10 7.85 8.86 8.17
N TRP A 11 8.96 8.11 8.07
CA TRP A 11 9.77 8.08 6.85
C TRP A 11 9.00 7.54 5.66
N ASN A 12 8.28 6.42 5.82
CA ASN A 12 7.52 5.82 4.73
C ASN A 12 6.46 6.77 4.17
N MET A 13 5.73 7.46 5.03
CA MET A 13 4.71 8.44 4.60
C MET A 13 5.35 9.68 3.96
N ALA A 14 6.46 10.17 4.50
CA ALA A 14 7.20 11.29 3.91
C ALA A 14 7.72 10.97 2.50
N VAL A 15 8.27 9.76 2.30
CA VAL A 15 8.72 9.33 0.96
C VAL A 15 7.55 9.24 -0.01
N ASP A 16 6.42 8.65 0.38
CA ASP A 16 5.24 8.58 -0.48
C ASP A 16 4.75 9.98 -0.90
N GLU A 17 4.80 10.97 0.01
CA GLU A 17 4.46 12.35 -0.33
C GLU A 17 5.48 12.99 -1.27
N VAL A 18 6.77 12.77 -1.06
CA VAL A 18 7.84 13.26 -1.95
C VAL A 18 7.70 12.67 -3.35
N LEU A 19 7.40 11.38 -3.48
CA LEU A 19 7.20 10.75 -4.79
C LEU A 19 5.97 11.30 -5.51
N LEU A 20 4.87 11.57 -4.78
CA LEU A 20 3.72 12.27 -5.35
C LEU A 20 4.10 13.69 -5.80
N GLN A 21 4.92 14.41 -5.02
CA GLN A 21 5.38 15.74 -5.40
C GLN A 21 6.32 15.70 -6.62
N SER A 22 7.21 14.70 -6.72
CA SER A 22 8.04 14.48 -7.92
C SER A 22 7.20 14.18 -9.16
N ALA A 23 6.11 13.42 -9.01
CA ALA A 23 5.16 13.19 -10.12
C ALA A 23 4.48 14.49 -10.57
N ILE A 24 4.16 15.40 -9.64
CA ILE A 24 3.53 16.69 -9.97
C ILE A 24 4.51 17.63 -10.64
N ASP A 25 5.71 17.77 -10.08
CA ASP A 25 6.65 18.84 -10.47
C ASP A 25 7.56 18.44 -11.63
N ASN A 26 7.91 17.16 -11.72
CA ASN A 26 8.94 16.66 -12.65
C ASN A 26 8.39 15.65 -13.68
N ASP A 27 7.09 15.36 -13.67
CA ASP A 27 6.45 14.39 -14.55
C ASP A 27 7.06 12.97 -14.46
N VAL A 28 7.50 12.55 -13.26
CA VAL A 28 8.16 11.27 -13.01
C VAL A 28 7.19 10.26 -12.42
N ALA A 29 7.02 9.13 -13.11
CA ALA A 29 6.30 7.97 -12.58
C ALA A 29 7.23 7.13 -11.71
N THR A 30 6.80 6.76 -10.50
CA THR A 30 7.61 5.97 -9.57
C THR A 30 6.79 4.85 -8.94
N LEU A 31 7.31 3.62 -9.02
CA LEU A 31 6.87 2.47 -8.24
C LEU A 31 7.88 2.22 -7.13
N ARG A 32 7.42 2.15 -5.89
CA ARG A 32 8.25 1.88 -4.71
C ARG A 32 7.69 0.68 -3.95
N TRP A 33 8.60 -0.21 -3.50
CA TRP A 33 8.36 -1.29 -2.56
C TRP A 33 9.01 -0.98 -1.23
N TYR A 34 8.31 -1.25 -0.11
CA TYR A 34 8.84 -1.02 1.22
C TYR A 34 8.15 -1.88 2.28
N SER A 35 8.75 -1.91 3.45
CA SER A 35 8.22 -2.57 4.64
C SER A 35 8.39 -1.66 5.86
N TRP A 36 7.93 -2.13 7.00
CA TRP A 36 7.86 -1.37 8.23
C TRP A 36 8.86 -1.91 9.24
N ARG A 37 9.62 -1.02 9.86
CA ARG A 37 10.64 -1.40 10.85
C ARG A 37 10.01 -1.93 12.14
N GLU A 38 8.83 -1.43 12.48
CA GLU A 38 8.09 -1.71 13.69
C GLU A 38 6.58 -1.60 13.42
N PRO A 39 5.75 -2.31 14.20
CA PRO A 39 4.31 -2.15 14.09
C PRO A 39 3.91 -0.68 14.21
N THR A 40 3.20 -0.16 13.22
CA THR A 40 2.85 1.27 13.11
C THR A 40 1.37 1.42 12.78
N VAL A 41 0.70 2.31 13.49
CA VAL A 41 -0.69 2.68 13.21
C VAL A 41 -0.72 3.81 12.19
N SER A 42 -1.41 3.62 11.04
CA SER A 42 -1.66 4.72 10.13
C SER A 42 -3.13 5.11 10.10
N LEU A 43 -3.37 6.40 10.28
CA LEU A 43 -4.68 7.02 10.15
C LEU A 43 -4.95 7.41 8.69
N GLY A 44 -6.17 7.23 8.22
CA GLY A 44 -6.61 7.83 6.97
C GLY A 44 -6.63 9.35 7.07
N TYR A 45 -6.51 10.03 5.93
CA TYR A 45 -6.39 11.51 5.87
C TYR A 45 -7.46 12.26 6.67
N PHE A 46 -8.71 11.76 6.67
CA PHE A 46 -9.86 12.40 7.32
C PHE A 46 -10.17 11.86 8.72
N GLN A 47 -9.45 10.85 9.20
CA GLN A 47 -9.69 10.29 10.53
C GLN A 47 -9.17 11.23 11.62
N ARG A 48 -9.85 11.21 12.77
CA ARG A 48 -9.39 11.89 13.99
C ARG A 48 -8.60 10.91 14.84
N GLU A 49 -7.66 11.41 15.61
CA GLU A 49 -6.92 10.59 16.59
C GLU A 49 -7.86 9.93 17.61
N SER A 50 -8.93 10.63 18.01
CA SER A 50 -9.97 10.10 18.90
C SER A 50 -10.62 8.81 18.37
N ASP A 51 -10.63 8.59 17.07
CA ASP A 51 -11.28 7.42 16.46
C ASP A 51 -10.56 6.10 16.78
N VAL A 52 -9.31 6.16 17.27
CA VAL A 52 -8.47 5.00 17.61
C VAL A 52 -8.08 4.90 19.08
N VAL A 53 -8.44 5.89 19.89
CA VAL A 53 -8.07 5.93 21.34
C VAL A 53 -8.69 4.78 22.15
N GLY A 54 -9.77 4.18 21.68
CA GLY A 54 -10.48 3.12 22.40
C GLY A 54 -9.89 1.71 22.28
N ASP A 55 -8.96 1.47 21.36
CA ASP A 55 -8.33 0.15 21.19
C ASP A 55 -6.98 0.08 21.93
N SER A 56 -6.97 -0.60 23.08
CA SER A 56 -5.77 -0.74 23.93
C SER A 56 -4.60 -1.43 23.21
N ARG A 57 -4.86 -2.26 22.20
CA ARG A 57 -3.81 -2.93 21.40
C ARG A 57 -2.97 -1.93 20.61
N LEU A 58 -3.54 -0.77 20.29
CA LEU A 58 -2.90 0.31 19.53
C LEU A 58 -2.20 1.33 20.43
N ALA A 59 -2.32 1.17 21.75
CA ALA A 59 -1.68 2.05 22.72
C ALA A 59 -0.15 1.90 22.64
N GLY A 60 0.56 3.03 22.61
CA GLY A 60 2.03 3.04 22.57
C GLY A 60 2.67 2.74 21.21
N LEU A 61 1.91 2.36 20.20
CA LEU A 61 2.45 2.20 18.84
C LEU A 61 2.72 3.56 18.19
N PRO A 62 3.78 3.67 17.37
CA PRO A 62 3.99 4.84 16.52
C PRO A 62 2.76 5.09 15.65
N ARG A 63 2.41 6.37 15.48
CA ARG A 63 1.26 6.79 14.68
C ARG A 63 1.69 7.70 13.56
N VAL A 64 1.10 7.50 12.38
CA VAL A 64 1.29 8.36 11.21
C VAL A 64 -0.03 8.62 10.52
N ARG A 65 -0.10 9.66 9.71
CA ARG A 65 -1.25 9.98 8.87
C ARG A 65 -0.92 9.76 7.41
N ARG A 66 -1.73 8.95 6.73
CA ARG A 66 -1.58 8.74 5.28
C ARG A 66 -2.14 9.93 4.51
N LEU A 67 -1.61 10.16 3.30
CA LEU A 67 -2.18 11.10 2.33
C LEU A 67 -3.54 10.65 1.80
N SER A 68 -3.77 9.35 1.72
CA SER A 68 -5.01 8.75 1.24
C SER A 68 -6.05 8.62 2.34
N GLY A 69 -7.31 8.45 1.95
CA GLY A 69 -8.42 8.17 2.86
C GLY A 69 -8.42 6.74 3.40
N GLY A 70 -9.58 6.31 3.85
CA GLY A 70 -9.81 4.99 4.44
C GLY A 70 -9.77 5.01 5.97
N GLY A 71 -9.96 3.83 6.58
CA GLY A 71 -9.90 3.62 8.02
C GLY A 71 -8.48 3.39 8.54
N THR A 72 -8.35 3.16 9.84
CA THR A 72 -7.09 2.87 10.51
C THR A 72 -6.48 1.56 10.00
N LEU A 73 -5.17 1.54 9.80
CA LEU A 73 -4.37 0.36 9.49
C LEU A 73 -3.31 0.14 10.58
N VAL A 74 -3.02 -1.11 10.85
CA VAL A 74 -1.82 -1.54 11.55
C VAL A 74 -0.89 -2.15 10.52
N HIS A 75 0.25 -1.54 10.31
CA HIS A 75 1.30 -2.00 9.41
C HIS A 75 2.34 -2.76 10.21
N ASP A 76 2.70 -3.97 9.77
CA ASP A 76 3.72 -4.79 10.42
C ASP A 76 4.29 -5.80 9.41
N ARG A 77 3.77 -7.01 9.35
CA ARG A 77 4.24 -8.11 8.50
C ARG A 77 3.63 -8.04 7.10
N GLU A 78 3.98 -7.00 6.37
CA GLU A 78 3.43 -6.76 5.04
C GLU A 78 4.50 -6.30 4.04
N LEU A 79 4.23 -6.52 2.76
CA LEU A 79 4.89 -5.84 1.67
C LEU A 79 3.99 -4.69 1.22
N THR A 80 4.48 -3.47 1.39
CA THR A 80 3.76 -2.27 0.98
C THR A 80 4.30 -1.76 -0.36
N TYR A 81 3.40 -1.30 -1.22
CA TYR A 81 3.79 -0.59 -2.43
C TYR A 81 3.24 0.83 -2.44
N SER A 82 3.93 1.73 -3.13
CA SER A 82 3.37 3.00 -3.59
C SER A 82 3.70 3.23 -5.06
N LEU A 83 2.69 3.68 -5.80
CA LEU A 83 2.76 4.02 -7.21
C LEU A 83 2.32 5.47 -7.37
N ALA A 84 3.29 6.34 -7.66
CA ALA A 84 3.04 7.74 -7.98
C ALA A 84 3.06 7.91 -9.50
N LEU A 85 1.97 8.42 -10.08
CA LEU A 85 1.82 8.65 -11.51
C LEU A 85 1.57 10.14 -11.79
N PRO A 86 2.30 10.73 -12.74
CA PRO A 86 2.11 12.13 -13.15
C PRO A 86 0.88 12.32 -14.01
N GLY A 87 0.50 13.58 -14.20
CA GLY A 87 -0.65 14.00 -15.02
C GLY A 87 -0.60 13.59 -16.48
N SER A 88 0.58 13.32 -17.02
CA SER A 88 0.79 12.84 -18.39
C SER A 88 0.36 11.37 -18.58
N GLN A 89 0.27 10.59 -17.50
CA GLN A 89 -0.13 9.18 -17.56
C GLN A 89 -1.65 9.03 -17.77
N ARG A 90 -2.06 8.31 -18.82
CA ARG A 90 -3.48 8.10 -19.16
C ARG A 90 -4.29 7.38 -18.09
N LEU A 91 -3.63 6.53 -17.29
CA LEU A 91 -4.28 5.77 -16.22
C LEU A 91 -4.85 6.64 -15.11
N ILE A 92 -4.37 7.88 -14.94
CA ILE A 92 -4.89 8.80 -13.92
C ILE A 92 -6.33 9.25 -14.18
N GLU A 93 -6.78 9.21 -15.44
CA GLU A 93 -8.16 9.54 -15.83
C GLU A 93 -9.14 8.44 -15.40
N ARG A 94 -8.63 7.24 -15.14
CA ARG A 94 -9.39 6.03 -14.83
C ARG A 94 -8.93 5.39 -13.52
N PRO A 95 -9.14 6.06 -12.37
CA PRO A 95 -8.60 5.61 -11.09
C PRO A 95 -9.08 4.22 -10.67
N VAL A 96 -10.29 3.83 -11.04
CA VAL A 96 -10.82 2.48 -10.77
C VAL A 96 -10.07 1.43 -11.61
N GLU A 97 -9.78 1.73 -12.88
CA GLU A 97 -8.97 0.83 -13.72
C GLU A 97 -7.55 0.69 -13.19
N LEU A 98 -6.96 1.76 -12.63
CA LEU A 98 -5.66 1.68 -11.98
C LEU A 98 -5.67 0.73 -10.79
N TYR A 99 -6.69 0.78 -9.93
CA TYR A 99 -6.87 -0.22 -8.86
C TYR A 99 -6.88 -1.64 -9.43
N ARG A 100 -7.74 -1.86 -10.42
CA ARG A 100 -7.94 -3.17 -11.02
C ARG A 100 -6.66 -3.69 -11.68
N LEU A 101 -5.96 -2.85 -12.44
CA LEU A 101 -4.70 -3.21 -13.10
C LEU A 101 -3.66 -3.65 -12.08
N VAL A 102 -3.42 -2.83 -11.05
CA VAL A 102 -2.45 -3.16 -10.00
C VAL A 102 -2.83 -4.46 -9.31
N HIS A 103 -4.08 -4.60 -8.88
CA HIS A 103 -4.51 -5.80 -8.15
C HIS A 103 -4.51 -7.06 -9.00
N LEU A 104 -4.78 -6.96 -10.32
CA LEU A 104 -4.67 -8.11 -11.22
C LEU A 104 -3.21 -8.57 -11.42
N ALA A 105 -2.24 -7.64 -11.42
CA ALA A 105 -0.83 -8.03 -11.42
C ALA A 105 -0.45 -8.82 -10.15
N PHE A 106 -0.97 -8.42 -8.98
CA PHE A 106 -0.82 -9.23 -7.77
C PHE A 106 -1.48 -10.61 -7.88
N VAL A 107 -2.67 -10.69 -8.47
CA VAL A 107 -3.35 -12.00 -8.71
C VAL A 107 -2.49 -12.88 -9.59
N GLU A 108 -1.98 -12.36 -10.71
CA GLU A 108 -1.13 -13.11 -11.64
C GLU A 108 0.09 -13.70 -10.94
N VAL A 109 0.86 -12.82 -10.26
CA VAL A 109 2.11 -13.23 -9.61
C VAL A 109 1.86 -14.18 -8.45
N LEU A 110 0.89 -13.91 -7.59
CA LEU A 110 0.62 -14.75 -6.41
C LEU A 110 0.06 -16.12 -6.78
N ARG A 111 -0.78 -16.21 -7.82
CA ARG A 111 -1.26 -17.50 -8.34
C ARG A 111 -0.12 -18.31 -8.95
N GLY A 112 0.75 -17.68 -9.72
CA GLY A 112 1.97 -18.31 -10.24
C GLY A 112 2.91 -18.84 -9.16
N ARG A 113 2.75 -18.35 -7.92
CA ARG A 113 3.52 -18.75 -6.73
C ARG A 113 2.74 -19.66 -5.77
N GLY A 114 1.61 -20.18 -6.18
CA GLY A 114 0.82 -21.16 -5.44
C GLY A 114 -0.25 -20.60 -4.50
N ALA A 115 -0.42 -19.26 -4.41
CA ALA A 115 -1.50 -18.65 -3.62
C ALA A 115 -2.69 -18.30 -4.51
N ASP A 116 -3.79 -19.03 -4.40
CA ASP A 116 -5.01 -18.81 -5.21
C ASP A 116 -5.83 -17.62 -4.72
N VAL A 117 -5.26 -16.43 -4.89
CA VAL A 117 -5.91 -15.15 -4.58
C VAL A 117 -6.87 -14.74 -5.69
N ALA A 118 -7.90 -13.97 -5.33
CA ALA A 118 -8.84 -13.41 -6.30
C ALA A 118 -9.26 -11.98 -5.88
N LEU A 119 -9.78 -11.20 -6.83
CA LEU A 119 -10.53 -9.99 -6.49
C LEU A 119 -11.81 -10.39 -5.75
N ARG A 120 -12.18 -9.63 -4.73
CA ARG A 120 -13.39 -9.89 -3.93
C ARG A 120 -14.67 -9.87 -4.78
N GLY A 121 -14.78 -8.92 -5.69
CA GLY A 121 -15.99 -8.72 -6.48
C GLY A 121 -17.14 -8.07 -5.71
N SER A 122 -18.26 -7.83 -6.41
CA SER A 122 -19.36 -6.96 -5.97
C SER A 122 -20.42 -7.61 -5.05
N THR A 123 -20.13 -8.74 -4.39
CA THR A 123 -21.16 -9.59 -3.77
C THR A 123 -21.60 -9.22 -2.35
N LEU A 124 -21.12 -8.13 -1.73
CA LEU A 124 -21.43 -7.87 -0.32
C LEU A 124 -22.15 -6.54 -0.10
N LYS A 125 -23.32 -6.63 0.56
CA LYS A 125 -23.99 -5.48 1.18
C LYS A 125 -23.16 -5.04 2.40
N ARG A 126 -22.76 -3.78 2.45
CA ARG A 126 -22.09 -3.19 3.61
C ARG A 126 -23.02 -3.27 4.84
N SER A 127 -22.65 -4.06 5.82
CA SER A 127 -23.04 -3.88 7.21
C SER A 127 -21.96 -3.00 7.87
N GLU A 128 -22.28 -2.38 9.00
CA GLU A 128 -21.48 -1.42 9.77
C GLU A 128 -19.98 -1.31 9.43
N GLU A 129 -19.49 -0.08 9.17
CA GLU A 129 -18.08 0.16 8.80
C GLU A 129 -17.15 -0.06 10.00
N PRO A 130 -16.31 -1.10 10.02
CA PRO A 130 -15.38 -1.33 11.10
C PRO A 130 -14.28 -0.25 11.14
N VAL A 131 -13.74 0.02 12.33
CA VAL A 131 -12.67 1.01 12.55
C VAL A 131 -11.39 0.62 11.79
N LEU A 132 -11.01 -0.66 11.83
CA LEU A 132 -9.83 -1.15 11.11
C LEU A 132 -10.14 -1.31 9.62
N CYS A 133 -9.35 -0.65 8.77
CA CYS A 133 -9.56 -0.62 7.33
C CYS A 133 -9.48 -2.01 6.67
N PHE A 134 -8.64 -2.92 7.17
CA PHE A 134 -8.58 -4.30 6.65
C PHE A 134 -9.86 -5.10 6.90
N LYS A 135 -10.71 -4.67 7.83
CA LYS A 135 -12.06 -5.25 8.02
C LYS A 135 -13.10 -4.60 7.12
N ARG A 136 -12.77 -3.49 6.45
CA ARG A 136 -13.65 -2.89 5.44
C ARG A 136 -13.48 -3.64 4.13
N GLU A 137 -14.58 -3.86 3.45
CA GLU A 137 -14.63 -4.62 2.22
C GLU A 137 -14.81 -3.71 1.02
N ASP A 138 -13.98 -3.93 0.00
CA ASP A 138 -14.07 -3.27 -1.31
C ASP A 138 -14.03 -4.34 -2.40
N GLU A 139 -14.73 -4.11 -3.51
CA GLU A 139 -14.80 -5.06 -4.63
C GLU A 139 -13.43 -5.32 -5.26
N HIS A 140 -12.50 -4.38 -5.12
CA HIS A 140 -11.14 -4.48 -5.66
C HIS A 140 -10.16 -5.14 -4.68
N ASP A 141 -10.54 -5.38 -3.41
CA ASP A 141 -9.67 -6.06 -2.46
C ASP A 141 -9.24 -7.43 -2.96
N LEU A 142 -8.00 -7.84 -2.69
CA LEU A 142 -7.61 -9.24 -2.89
C LEU A 142 -7.99 -10.07 -1.66
N VAL A 143 -8.54 -11.23 -1.96
CA VAL A 143 -8.92 -12.22 -0.95
C VAL A 143 -8.26 -13.56 -1.23
N LEU A 144 -7.89 -14.25 -0.14
CA LEU A 144 -7.42 -15.62 -0.12
C LEU A 144 -8.26 -16.40 0.91
N LYS A 145 -8.94 -17.45 0.49
CA LYS A 145 -9.84 -18.24 1.37
C LYS A 145 -10.87 -17.38 2.14
N GLY A 146 -11.35 -16.30 1.51
CA GLY A 146 -12.31 -15.38 2.11
C GLY A 146 -11.72 -14.27 2.98
N PHE A 147 -10.42 -14.29 3.29
CA PHE A 147 -9.73 -13.24 4.05
C PHE A 147 -9.13 -12.20 3.11
N LYS A 148 -9.28 -10.92 3.45
CA LYS A 148 -8.62 -9.83 2.74
C LYS A 148 -7.12 -9.90 3.00
N VAL A 149 -6.32 -10.01 1.94
CA VAL A 149 -4.85 -10.04 2.01
C VAL A 149 -4.20 -8.81 1.38
N LEU A 150 -4.88 -8.09 0.50
CA LEU A 150 -4.41 -6.82 -0.06
C LEU A 150 -5.55 -5.81 -0.10
N GLY A 151 -5.27 -4.60 0.31
CA GLY A 151 -6.10 -3.43 0.09
C GLY A 151 -5.25 -2.24 -0.32
N SER A 152 -5.85 -1.32 -1.06
CA SER A 152 -5.17 -0.11 -1.52
C SER A 152 -6.04 1.13 -1.32
N ALA A 153 -5.39 2.30 -1.38
CA ALA A 153 -6.05 3.59 -1.34
C ALA A 153 -5.36 4.55 -2.29
N GLN A 154 -6.09 5.57 -2.73
CA GLN A 154 -5.57 6.56 -3.68
C GLN A 154 -5.66 7.98 -3.11
N ARG A 155 -4.70 8.81 -3.53
CA ARG A 155 -4.73 10.27 -3.37
C ARG A 155 -4.50 10.93 -4.71
N ARG A 156 -5.42 11.82 -5.09
CA ARG A 156 -5.25 12.67 -6.29
C ARG A 156 -4.86 14.08 -5.84
N ARG A 157 -3.86 14.66 -6.49
CA ARG A 157 -3.38 16.01 -6.17
C ARG A 157 -2.80 16.65 -7.43
N ARG A 158 -3.29 17.82 -7.82
CA ARG A 158 -2.78 18.61 -8.97
C ARG A 158 -2.55 17.79 -10.25
N GLY A 159 -3.51 16.94 -10.60
CA GLY A 159 -3.42 16.11 -11.80
C GLY A 159 -2.63 14.81 -11.65
N ALA A 160 -1.82 14.63 -10.61
CA ALA A 160 -1.13 13.38 -10.32
C ALA A 160 -1.94 12.48 -9.38
N ILE A 161 -1.58 11.21 -9.32
CA ILE A 161 -2.18 10.21 -8.43
C ILE A 161 -1.09 9.43 -7.69
N LEU A 162 -1.30 9.23 -6.41
CA LEU A 162 -0.60 8.23 -5.59
C LEU A 162 -1.58 7.12 -5.28
N GLN A 163 -1.24 5.88 -5.62
CA GLN A 163 -1.91 4.69 -5.13
C GLN A 163 -0.94 3.90 -4.28
N HIS A 164 -1.33 3.56 -3.07
CA HIS A 164 -0.54 2.68 -2.21
C HIS A 164 -1.40 1.59 -1.57
N GLY A 165 -0.78 0.48 -1.20
CA GLY A 165 -1.46 -0.66 -0.61
C GLY A 165 -0.50 -1.61 0.07
N GLY A 166 -1.04 -2.40 1.01
CA GLY A 166 -0.29 -3.39 1.78
C GLY A 166 -0.79 -4.81 1.49
N LEU A 167 0.14 -5.69 1.14
CA LEU A 167 -0.06 -7.12 1.04
C LEU A 167 0.34 -7.76 2.36
N LEU A 168 -0.61 -8.33 3.10
CA LEU A 168 -0.33 -9.04 4.34
C LEU A 168 0.44 -10.34 4.05
N LEU A 169 1.69 -10.39 4.48
CA LEU A 169 2.55 -11.57 4.36
C LEU A 169 2.35 -12.52 5.54
N GLY A 170 2.04 -11.98 6.73
CA GLY A 170 1.78 -12.73 7.94
C GLY A 170 0.94 -11.95 8.94
N ALA A 171 0.35 -12.65 9.91
CA ALA A 171 -0.42 -12.05 10.97
C ALA A 171 0.48 -11.25 11.92
N SER A 172 0.07 -10.03 12.25
CA SER A 172 0.71 -9.22 13.29
C SER A 172 0.28 -9.68 14.69
N PRO A 173 1.17 -9.69 15.69
CA PRO A 173 0.77 -9.86 17.08
C PRO A 173 -0.22 -8.81 17.58
N VAL A 174 -0.23 -7.62 16.96
CA VAL A 174 -1.16 -6.53 17.28
C VAL A 174 -2.57 -6.80 16.75
N THR A 175 -2.66 -7.42 15.58
CA THR A 175 -3.91 -7.75 14.90
C THR A 175 -3.91 -9.22 14.46
N PRO A 176 -3.90 -10.19 15.40
CA PRO A 176 -3.76 -11.61 15.10
C PRO A 176 -4.94 -12.18 14.31
N GLU A 177 -6.07 -11.48 14.29
CA GLU A 177 -7.24 -11.82 13.50
C GLU A 177 -7.11 -11.50 12.00
N LEU A 178 -6.07 -10.76 11.59
CA LEU A 178 -5.77 -10.46 10.19
C LEU A 178 -4.69 -11.42 9.69
N SER A 179 -5.11 -12.52 9.09
CA SER A 179 -4.20 -13.52 8.52
C SER A 179 -3.56 -13.01 7.24
N GLY A 180 -2.25 -13.25 7.08
CA GLY A 180 -1.53 -13.01 5.84
C GLY A 180 -1.43 -14.26 4.97
N ILE A 181 -0.71 -14.14 3.85
CA ILE A 181 -0.53 -15.24 2.91
C ILE A 181 0.19 -16.43 3.57
N GLY A 182 1.17 -16.16 4.44
CA GLY A 182 1.95 -17.22 5.11
C GLY A 182 1.10 -18.17 5.95
N GLU A 183 0.09 -17.67 6.67
CA GLU A 183 -0.84 -18.50 7.44
C GLU A 183 -1.88 -19.16 6.55
N LEU A 184 -2.41 -18.43 5.55
CA LEU A 184 -3.48 -18.92 4.69
C LEU A 184 -2.97 -19.92 3.64
N CYS A 185 -1.74 -19.77 3.16
CA CYS A 185 -1.11 -20.63 2.17
C CYS A 185 0.39 -20.81 2.45
N PRO A 186 0.75 -21.66 3.43
CA PRO A 186 2.16 -21.85 3.83
C PRO A 186 3.07 -22.38 2.72
N SER A 187 2.51 -22.97 1.66
CA SER A 187 3.25 -23.48 0.51
C SER A 187 3.54 -22.43 -0.56
N ALA A 188 3.01 -21.20 -0.42
CA ALA A 188 3.26 -20.13 -1.39
C ALA A 188 4.72 -19.68 -1.33
N ASP A 189 5.36 -19.54 -2.50
CA ASP A 189 6.70 -18.96 -2.57
C ASP A 189 6.65 -17.44 -2.57
N LEU A 190 7.01 -16.83 -1.46
CA LEU A 190 7.05 -15.37 -1.28
C LEU A 190 8.47 -14.78 -1.51
N THR A 191 9.42 -15.60 -1.97
CA THR A 191 10.80 -15.15 -2.23
C THR A 191 10.84 -14.13 -3.38
N ALA A 192 11.62 -13.05 -3.20
CA ALA A 192 11.78 -11.99 -4.21
C ALA A 192 10.44 -11.47 -4.79
N LEU A 193 9.41 -11.41 -3.95
CA LEU A 193 8.06 -11.05 -4.39
C LEU A 193 7.97 -9.64 -4.97
N ALA A 194 8.68 -8.66 -4.37
CA ALA A 194 8.71 -7.27 -4.84
C ALA A 194 9.22 -7.15 -6.29
N GLY A 195 10.29 -7.86 -6.63
CA GLY A 195 10.83 -7.87 -7.99
C GLY A 195 9.87 -8.47 -9.01
N ALA A 196 9.22 -9.61 -8.69
CA ALA A 196 8.26 -10.24 -9.57
C ALA A 196 7.01 -9.36 -9.79
N LEU A 197 6.48 -8.77 -8.72
CA LEU A 197 5.36 -7.82 -8.79
C LEU A 197 5.76 -6.55 -9.56
N GLY A 198 6.97 -6.04 -9.33
CA GLY A 198 7.51 -4.90 -10.06
C GLY A 198 7.53 -5.16 -11.57
N THR A 199 8.06 -6.31 -11.99
CA THR A 199 8.08 -6.71 -13.39
C THR A 199 6.68 -6.79 -13.99
N ALA A 200 5.73 -7.43 -13.29
CA ALA A 200 4.35 -7.55 -13.76
C ALA A 200 3.66 -6.19 -13.89
N LEU A 201 3.81 -5.31 -12.89
CA LEU A 201 3.20 -3.98 -12.91
C LEU A 201 3.78 -3.06 -13.99
N LEU A 202 5.11 -3.07 -14.14
CA LEU A 202 5.79 -2.17 -15.09
C LEU A 202 5.47 -2.54 -16.54
N ARG A 203 5.24 -3.81 -16.84
CA ARG A 203 4.81 -4.27 -18.18
C ARG A 203 3.54 -3.53 -18.66
N ASP A 204 2.61 -3.24 -17.74
CA ASP A 204 1.30 -2.70 -18.07
C ASP A 204 1.21 -1.16 -17.88
N ILE A 205 2.21 -0.55 -17.22
CA ILE A 205 2.19 0.87 -16.84
C ILE A 205 3.23 1.70 -17.58
N ALA A 206 4.36 1.10 -17.99
CA ALA A 206 5.49 1.85 -18.54
C ALA A 206 6.13 1.17 -19.74
N ASP A 207 6.50 1.94 -20.75
CA ASP A 207 7.24 1.46 -21.93
C ASP A 207 8.70 1.10 -21.59
N SER A 208 9.25 1.72 -20.55
CA SER A 208 10.59 1.44 -20.03
C SER A 208 10.66 1.74 -18.54
N SER A 209 11.53 1.06 -17.83
CA SER A 209 11.76 1.29 -16.41
C SER A 209 13.22 1.13 -16.04
N ARG A 210 13.64 1.78 -14.95
CA ARG A 210 14.97 1.66 -14.35
C ARG A 210 14.84 1.56 -12.84
N GLU A 211 15.78 0.87 -12.23
CA GLU A 211 15.94 0.86 -10.78
C GLU A 211 16.87 1.99 -10.37
N GLU A 212 16.39 2.86 -9.51
CA GLU A 212 17.16 3.99 -9.00
C GLU A 212 16.79 4.23 -7.54
N PRO A 213 17.74 4.62 -6.68
CA PRO A 213 17.43 5.09 -5.34
C PRO A 213 16.73 6.45 -5.41
N LEU A 214 16.18 6.88 -4.27
CA LEU A 214 15.75 8.26 -4.10
C LEU A 214 16.90 9.21 -4.43
N THR A 215 16.62 10.27 -5.17
CA THR A 215 17.59 11.34 -5.42
C THR A 215 17.95 12.05 -4.11
N SER A 216 19.12 12.71 -4.07
CA SER A 216 19.54 13.49 -2.90
C SER A 216 18.50 14.56 -2.50
N ARG A 217 17.83 15.16 -3.49
CA ARG A 217 16.73 16.12 -3.25
C ARG A 217 15.53 15.44 -2.58
N GLU A 218 15.10 14.30 -3.09
CA GLU A 218 13.98 13.54 -2.52
C GLU A 218 14.30 13.07 -1.10
N MET A 219 15.50 12.57 -0.86
CA MET A 219 15.95 12.20 0.48
C MET A 219 15.96 13.38 1.45
N GLY A 220 16.42 14.55 1.01
CA GLY A 220 16.42 15.77 1.82
C GLY A 220 15.00 16.20 2.19
N LEU A 221 14.09 16.22 1.23
CA LEU A 221 12.67 16.54 1.47
C LEU A 221 12.00 15.52 2.38
N ALA A 222 12.22 14.22 2.15
CA ALA A 222 11.66 13.16 2.99
C ALA A 222 12.15 13.27 4.44
N SER A 223 13.44 13.58 4.66
CA SER A 223 14.00 13.81 6.01
C SER A 223 13.33 14.99 6.71
N GLN A 224 13.12 16.09 5.99
CA GLN A 224 12.45 17.27 6.52
C GLN A 224 10.98 16.98 6.89
N TRP A 225 10.25 16.28 6.02
CA TRP A 225 8.83 15.99 6.25
C TRP A 225 8.61 14.91 7.31
N ALA A 226 9.49 13.90 7.38
CA ALA A 226 9.43 12.88 8.43
C ALA A 226 9.61 13.45 9.85
N SER A 227 10.32 14.59 9.99
CA SER A 227 10.49 15.27 11.28
C SER A 227 9.25 16.05 11.72
N GLY A 228 8.28 16.27 10.83
CA GLY A 228 7.01 16.95 11.10
C GLY A 228 5.82 16.00 11.29
N HIS A 229 6.03 14.72 11.15
CA HIS A 229 5.07 13.64 11.40
C HIS A 229 5.43 12.92 12.72
#